data_0f28c7ca9724bfaf8f7de0362d59287c
#
_entry.id   0f28c7ca9724bfaf8f7de0362d59287c
#
_cell.length_a   1.000
_cell.length_b   1.000
_cell.length_c   1.000
_cell.angle_alpha   90.00
_cell.angle_beta   90.00
_cell.angle_gamma   90.00
#
_symmetry.space_group_name_H-M   'P 1'
#
loop_
_entity.id
_entity.type
_entity.pdbx_description
1 polymer ?
#
loop_
_entity_poly.entity_id
_entity_poly.type
_entity_poly.pdbx_seq_one_letter_code
_entity_poly.pdbx_strand_id
1 'polypeptide(L)'
;MRDSVINTPHQFDTATAVADAVARRVGDRHLLLLTDYDGTLAELAPTPALAVLTEAAREALRKVAALDRITLGVVSGRRLADVTERVGPAPAYSAGLHGLEIEGRSATFRHFSLNTARPIIDKVGAEAAVHLAWCPGVLLENKTYALTCHVRLVPDDLAESALGTFEAIAEPYLEVGTLRMLIGDRAMELLPAADWHKGRAVEWIRRQVSRRVGQTVPVVYLGDDRTDEDAFTALTDDDFGIGVGLRPHSHMIDGRLSGPVAVGEFLELVAKLLGR
;
A
#
# COMPACT_ATOMS: atom_id res chain seq x y z
N MET A 1 19.50 -2.64 20.22
CA MET A 1 18.35 -2.15 21.02
C MET A 1 18.08 -0.73 20.54
N ARG A 2 17.05 -0.51 19.75
CA ARG A 2 16.57 0.84 19.45
C ARG A 2 15.80 1.32 20.68
N ASP A 3 16.24 2.42 21.29
CA ASP A 3 15.51 3.06 22.36
C ASP A 3 14.12 3.39 21.84
N SER A 4 13.09 2.94 22.56
CA SER A 4 11.70 3.26 22.28
C SER A 4 11.50 4.76 22.47
N VAL A 5 11.68 5.53 21.42
CA VAL A 5 11.21 6.91 21.38
C VAL A 5 9.69 6.81 21.42
N ILE A 6 9.10 7.13 22.59
CA ILE A 6 7.66 7.34 22.73
C ILE A 6 7.31 8.49 21.78
N ASN A 7 6.78 8.10 20.61
CA ASN A 7 6.39 9.04 19.58
C ASN A 7 5.19 9.84 20.09
N THR A 8 5.43 11.09 20.48
CA THR A 8 4.38 12.02 20.89
C THR A 8 3.43 12.22 19.70
N PRO A 9 2.11 12.02 19.86
CA PRO A 9 1.19 11.72 18.74
C PRO A 9 0.81 12.92 17.88
N HIS A 10 1.59 13.90 17.59
CA HIS A 10 1.15 15.03 16.71
C HIS A 10 2.27 15.87 16.08
N GLN A 11 3.49 15.40 15.99
CA GLN A 11 4.53 16.18 15.32
C GLN A 11 4.92 15.52 13.99
N PHE A 12 4.65 16.23 12.88
CA PHE A 12 5.16 15.86 11.58
C PHE A 12 6.56 16.40 11.37
N ASP A 13 7.40 15.60 10.71
CA ASP A 13 8.69 16.04 10.22
C ASP A 13 8.52 16.87 8.94
N THR A 14 9.46 17.76 8.67
CA THR A 14 9.49 18.43 7.38
C THR A 14 10.00 17.46 6.30
N ALA A 15 9.47 17.58 5.08
CA ALA A 15 9.94 16.78 3.95
C ALA A 15 11.47 16.89 3.76
N THR A 16 12.05 18.08 4.05
CA THR A 16 13.50 18.30 3.98
C THR A 16 14.24 17.49 5.05
N ALA A 17 13.79 17.49 6.30
CA ALA A 17 14.45 16.75 7.37
C ALA A 17 14.44 15.24 7.11
N VAL A 18 13.30 14.72 6.61
CA VAL A 18 13.16 13.31 6.25
C VAL A 18 14.04 12.94 5.06
N ALA A 19 14.06 13.77 4.00
CA ALA A 19 14.89 13.53 2.81
C ALA A 19 16.39 13.57 3.13
N ASP A 20 16.84 14.50 3.98
CA ASP A 20 18.22 14.56 4.44
C ASP A 20 18.61 13.35 5.30
N ALA A 21 17.69 12.86 6.16
CA ALA A 21 17.92 11.67 6.96
C ALA A 21 18.03 10.41 6.08
N VAL A 22 17.13 10.27 5.09
CA VAL A 22 17.18 9.20 4.08
C VAL A 22 18.50 9.26 3.30
N ALA A 23 18.87 10.44 2.78
CA ALA A 23 20.12 10.59 2.01
C ALA A 23 21.35 10.20 2.84
N ARG A 24 21.42 10.59 4.11
CA ARG A 24 22.49 10.17 5.01
C ARG A 24 22.51 8.66 5.25
N ARG A 25 21.33 8.03 5.48
CA ARG A 25 21.20 6.59 5.73
C ARG A 25 21.60 5.77 4.51
N VAL A 26 21.14 6.17 3.33
CA VAL A 26 21.40 5.48 2.06
C VAL A 26 22.86 5.65 1.61
N GLY A 27 23.43 6.85 1.76
CA GLY A 27 24.78 7.18 1.28
C GLY A 27 24.89 6.96 -0.24
N ASP A 28 25.94 6.26 -0.67
CA ASP A 28 26.18 5.97 -2.09
C ASP A 28 25.57 4.64 -2.56
N ARG A 29 24.83 3.95 -1.69
CA ARG A 29 24.18 2.67 -2.02
C ARG A 29 23.02 2.85 -2.99
N HIS A 30 22.69 1.79 -3.74
CA HIS A 30 21.47 1.73 -4.53
C HIS A 30 20.27 1.65 -3.59
N LEU A 31 19.28 2.53 -3.78
CA LEU A 31 18.08 2.62 -2.96
C LEU A 31 16.91 1.85 -3.61
N LEU A 32 16.19 1.06 -2.82
CA LEU A 32 14.85 0.61 -3.15
C LEU A 32 13.84 1.51 -2.42
N LEU A 33 13.14 2.37 -3.17
CA LEU A 33 12.09 3.24 -2.65
C LEU A 33 10.72 2.64 -2.96
N LEU A 34 9.98 2.27 -1.94
CA LEU A 34 8.65 1.69 -2.04
C LEU A 34 7.63 2.59 -1.34
N THR A 35 6.46 2.70 -1.93
CA THR A 35 5.38 3.54 -1.38
C THR A 35 4.03 2.84 -1.54
N ASP A 36 3.12 3.07 -0.60
CA ASP A 36 1.69 2.82 -0.83
C ASP A 36 1.11 3.87 -1.78
N TYR A 37 -0.13 3.68 -2.19
CA TYR A 37 -0.83 4.56 -3.12
C TYR A 37 -1.88 5.44 -2.43
N ASP A 38 -2.94 4.84 -1.86
CA ASP A 38 -4.08 5.55 -1.27
C ASP A 38 -3.71 6.13 0.10
N GLY A 39 -3.90 7.42 0.33
CA GLY A 39 -3.51 8.10 1.56
C GLY A 39 -2.02 8.47 1.61
N THR A 40 -1.19 7.89 0.74
CA THR A 40 0.27 8.11 0.68
C THR A 40 0.68 8.90 -0.56
N LEU A 41 0.44 8.41 -1.76
CA LEU A 41 0.71 9.14 -3.02
C LEU A 41 -0.50 9.97 -3.49
N ALA A 42 -1.70 9.46 -3.26
CA ALA A 42 -2.96 10.11 -3.61
C ALA A 42 -3.78 10.36 -2.36
N GLU A 43 -4.49 11.48 -2.32
CA GLU A 43 -5.43 11.77 -1.24
C GLU A 43 -6.52 10.70 -1.15
N LEU A 44 -6.94 10.39 0.08
CA LEU A 44 -8.10 9.53 0.29
C LEU A 44 -9.35 10.22 -0.28
N ALA A 45 -10.13 9.47 -1.05
CA ALA A 45 -11.32 9.98 -1.73
C ALA A 45 -12.59 9.23 -1.27
N PRO A 46 -13.78 9.79 -1.48
CA PRO A 46 -15.05 9.13 -1.15
C PRO A 46 -15.23 7.77 -1.84
N THR A 47 -14.68 7.61 -3.03
CA THR A 47 -14.63 6.32 -3.75
C THR A 47 -13.23 6.05 -4.29
N PRO A 48 -12.83 4.78 -4.47
CA PRO A 48 -11.51 4.43 -5.00
C PRO A 48 -11.21 5.05 -6.37
N ALA A 49 -12.25 5.24 -7.20
CA ALA A 49 -12.12 5.82 -8.54
C ALA A 49 -11.61 7.28 -8.52
N LEU A 50 -11.97 8.04 -7.49
CA LEU A 50 -11.64 9.46 -7.34
C LEU A 50 -10.25 9.73 -6.74
N ALA A 51 -9.58 8.73 -6.16
CA ALA A 51 -8.23 8.88 -5.64
C ALA A 51 -7.22 8.87 -6.80
N VAL A 52 -6.79 10.04 -7.23
CA VAL A 52 -5.89 10.23 -8.37
C VAL A 52 -4.62 10.98 -7.96
N LEU A 53 -3.50 10.67 -8.61
CA LEU A 53 -2.27 11.43 -8.44
C LEU A 53 -2.42 12.84 -8.98
N THR A 54 -1.89 13.82 -8.24
CA THR A 54 -1.67 15.16 -8.79
C THR A 54 -0.57 15.11 -9.86
N GLU A 55 -0.55 16.08 -10.79
CA GLU A 55 0.53 16.14 -11.77
C GLU A 55 1.89 16.37 -11.09
N ALA A 56 1.94 17.13 -10.00
CA ALA A 56 3.15 17.31 -9.20
C ALA A 56 3.69 15.98 -8.64
N ALA A 57 2.83 15.15 -8.04
CA ALA A 57 3.22 13.83 -7.55
C ALA A 57 3.69 12.91 -8.68
N ARG A 58 3.03 12.95 -9.82
CA ARG A 58 3.41 12.19 -11.02
C ARG A 58 4.80 12.60 -11.54
N GLU A 59 5.09 13.89 -11.57
CA GLU A 59 6.38 14.41 -11.98
C GLU A 59 7.50 14.05 -10.99
N ALA A 60 7.22 14.13 -9.67
CA ALA A 60 8.15 13.71 -8.63
C ALA A 60 8.53 12.22 -8.77
N LEU A 61 7.53 11.35 -9.01
CA LEU A 61 7.76 9.92 -9.27
C LEU A 61 8.64 9.71 -10.50
N ARG A 62 8.41 10.47 -11.61
CA ARG A 62 9.23 10.36 -12.82
C ARG A 62 10.69 10.76 -12.55
N LYS A 63 10.91 11.84 -11.81
CA LYS A 63 12.27 12.31 -11.45
C LYS A 63 13.02 11.27 -10.63
N VAL A 64 12.37 10.70 -9.61
CA VAL A 64 12.95 9.65 -8.79
C VAL A 64 13.27 8.41 -9.62
N ALA A 65 12.33 7.98 -10.47
CA ALA A 65 12.47 6.78 -11.31
C ALA A 65 13.53 6.91 -12.41
N ALA A 66 13.92 8.14 -12.76
CA ALA A 66 14.98 8.42 -13.74
C ALA A 66 16.39 8.26 -13.17
N LEU A 67 16.54 8.10 -11.85
CA LEU A 67 17.86 7.96 -11.22
C LEU A 67 18.32 6.50 -11.24
N ASP A 68 19.47 6.23 -11.84
CA ASP A 68 20.02 4.88 -11.98
C ASP A 68 20.27 4.18 -10.64
N ARG A 69 20.52 4.95 -9.58
CA ARG A 69 20.75 4.44 -8.23
C ARG A 69 19.47 4.25 -7.40
N ILE A 70 18.28 4.49 -7.96
CA ILE A 70 17.01 4.26 -7.30
C ILE A 70 16.18 3.27 -8.09
N THR A 71 15.64 2.29 -7.39
CA THR A 71 14.53 1.46 -7.88
C THR A 71 13.26 1.90 -7.17
N LEU A 72 12.32 2.47 -7.93
CA LEU A 72 11.02 2.88 -7.43
C LEU A 72 10.01 1.75 -7.57
N GLY A 73 9.15 1.54 -6.55
CA GLY A 73 8.01 0.63 -6.64
C GLY A 73 6.81 1.12 -5.84
N VAL A 74 5.63 0.65 -6.23
CA VAL A 74 4.36 0.94 -5.54
C VAL A 74 3.73 -0.37 -5.07
N VAL A 75 3.27 -0.40 -3.80
CA VAL A 75 2.65 -1.59 -3.18
C VAL A 75 1.29 -1.20 -2.62
N SER A 76 0.21 -1.66 -3.23
CA SER A 76 -1.15 -1.19 -2.95
C SER A 76 -2.15 -2.33 -2.72
N GLY A 77 -3.23 -2.05 -2.00
CA GLY A 77 -4.42 -2.91 -1.93
C GLY A 77 -5.29 -2.90 -3.20
N ARG A 78 -5.00 -2.02 -4.16
CA ARG A 78 -5.68 -1.97 -5.46
C ARG A 78 -5.35 -3.17 -6.32
N ARG A 79 -6.18 -3.45 -7.35
CA ARG A 79 -5.80 -4.39 -8.41
C ARG A 79 -4.50 -3.94 -9.08
N LEU A 80 -3.67 -4.89 -9.48
CA LEU A 80 -2.42 -4.57 -10.17
C LEU A 80 -2.63 -3.69 -11.41
N ALA A 81 -3.61 -4.00 -12.25
CA ALA A 81 -3.91 -3.20 -13.44
C ALA A 81 -4.30 -1.75 -13.09
N ASP A 82 -5.11 -1.55 -12.01
CA ASP A 82 -5.53 -0.22 -11.59
C ASP A 82 -4.36 0.61 -11.04
N VAL A 83 -3.52 0.04 -10.18
CA VAL A 83 -2.36 0.77 -9.66
C VAL A 83 -1.37 1.11 -10.78
N THR A 84 -1.12 0.17 -11.72
CA THR A 84 -0.20 0.38 -12.85
C THR A 84 -0.70 1.50 -13.76
N GLU A 85 -2.00 1.54 -14.06
CA GLU A 85 -2.61 2.61 -14.86
C GLU A 85 -2.46 3.98 -14.17
N ARG A 86 -2.74 4.05 -12.87
CA ARG A 86 -2.72 5.30 -12.08
C ARG A 86 -1.32 5.89 -11.93
N VAL A 87 -0.33 5.06 -11.62
CA VAL A 87 1.05 5.52 -11.42
C VAL A 87 1.79 5.72 -12.74
N GLY A 88 1.33 5.10 -13.82
CA GLY A 88 1.98 5.13 -15.13
C GLY A 88 3.29 4.33 -15.15
N PRO A 89 4.15 4.56 -16.13
CA PRO A 89 5.35 3.75 -16.38
C PRO A 89 6.55 4.08 -15.48
N ALA A 90 6.43 5.04 -14.55
CA ALA A 90 7.57 5.47 -13.73
C ALA A 90 8.10 4.36 -12.80
N PRO A 91 7.27 3.64 -12.01
CA PRO A 91 7.77 2.60 -11.12
C PRO A 91 8.39 1.42 -11.88
N ALA A 92 9.47 0.88 -11.33
CA ALA A 92 10.09 -0.35 -11.81
C ALA A 92 9.33 -1.60 -11.32
N TYR A 93 8.56 -1.47 -10.25
CA TYR A 93 7.69 -2.49 -9.68
C TYR A 93 6.34 -1.90 -9.31
N SER A 94 5.26 -2.61 -9.67
CA SER A 94 3.90 -2.35 -9.20
C SER A 94 3.37 -3.62 -8.54
N ALA A 95 2.87 -3.50 -7.31
CA ALA A 95 2.27 -4.61 -6.57
C ALA A 95 0.83 -4.27 -6.23
N GLY A 96 -0.09 -5.14 -6.64
CA GLY A 96 -1.52 -5.07 -6.36
C GLY A 96 -1.95 -6.10 -5.33
N LEU A 97 -3.16 -5.93 -4.78
CA LEU A 97 -3.78 -6.82 -3.79
C LEU A 97 -2.84 -7.14 -2.62
N HIS A 98 -2.26 -6.08 -2.03
CA HIS A 98 -1.27 -6.17 -0.94
C HIS A 98 -0.03 -7.02 -1.29
N GLY A 99 0.31 -7.09 -2.59
CA GLY A 99 1.47 -7.83 -3.11
C GLY A 99 1.16 -9.24 -3.58
N LEU A 100 -0.10 -9.70 -3.59
CA LEU A 100 -0.46 -10.99 -4.18
C LEU A 100 -0.19 -11.07 -5.68
N GLU A 101 -0.14 -9.92 -6.36
CA GLU A 101 0.32 -9.76 -7.73
C GLU A 101 1.40 -8.70 -7.77
N ILE A 102 2.55 -8.99 -8.37
CA ILE A 102 3.64 -8.03 -8.55
C ILE A 102 4.12 -8.10 -10.00
N GLU A 103 4.19 -6.96 -10.65
CA GLU A 103 4.81 -6.77 -11.96
C GLU A 103 6.04 -5.89 -11.82
N GLY A 104 7.15 -6.33 -12.38
CA GLY A 104 8.40 -5.59 -12.41
C GLY A 104 9.11 -5.75 -13.75
N ARG A 105 10.05 -4.84 -14.02
CA ARG A 105 10.82 -4.83 -15.30
C ARG A 105 11.57 -6.14 -15.56
N SER A 106 11.94 -6.89 -14.54
CA SER A 106 12.77 -8.09 -14.65
C SER A 106 12.16 -9.35 -14.05
N ALA A 107 11.07 -9.23 -13.32
CA ALA A 107 10.44 -10.36 -12.64
C ALA A 107 8.97 -10.05 -12.33
N THR A 108 8.14 -11.07 -12.42
CA THR A 108 6.72 -11.02 -12.04
C THR A 108 6.46 -12.05 -10.94
N PHE A 109 5.48 -11.76 -10.12
CA PHE A 109 4.99 -12.69 -9.11
C PHE A 109 3.48 -12.72 -9.09
N ARG A 110 2.92 -13.90 -8.93
CA ARG A 110 1.49 -14.11 -8.75
C ARG A 110 1.28 -15.25 -7.77
N HIS A 111 0.59 -14.96 -6.68
CA HIS A 111 0.33 -15.97 -5.67
C HIS A 111 -0.66 -17.02 -6.20
N PHE A 112 -0.40 -18.30 -5.97
CA PHE A 112 -1.22 -19.40 -6.51
C PHE A 112 -2.67 -19.40 -6.00
N SER A 113 -2.92 -18.87 -4.77
CA SER A 113 -4.25 -18.80 -4.18
C SER A 113 -5.25 -17.94 -4.96
N LEU A 114 -4.77 -17.06 -5.84
CA LEU A 114 -5.64 -16.19 -6.64
C LEU A 114 -6.55 -17.00 -7.56
N ASN A 115 -6.06 -18.12 -8.10
CA ASN A 115 -6.85 -18.95 -9.02
C ASN A 115 -8.03 -19.64 -8.31
N THR A 116 -7.86 -20.05 -7.07
CA THR A 116 -8.91 -20.70 -6.27
C THR A 116 -9.88 -19.69 -5.65
N ALA A 117 -9.42 -18.48 -5.35
CA ALA A 117 -10.27 -17.46 -4.74
C ALA A 117 -11.25 -16.81 -5.72
N ARG A 118 -10.88 -16.64 -6.99
CA ARG A 118 -11.70 -15.92 -7.97
C ARG A 118 -13.15 -16.38 -8.05
N PRO A 119 -13.48 -17.68 -8.26
CA PRO A 119 -14.88 -18.10 -8.33
C PRO A 119 -15.65 -17.89 -7.04
N ILE A 120 -14.95 -17.91 -5.89
CA ILE A 120 -15.56 -17.65 -4.58
C ILE A 120 -15.85 -16.16 -4.45
N ILE A 121 -14.92 -15.29 -4.82
CA ILE A 121 -15.10 -13.83 -4.82
C ILE A 121 -16.27 -13.41 -5.71
N ASP A 122 -16.37 -14.00 -6.91
CA ASP A 122 -17.49 -13.71 -7.83
C ASP A 122 -18.83 -14.15 -7.22
N LYS A 123 -18.89 -15.31 -6.55
CA LYS A 123 -20.09 -15.82 -5.89
C LYS A 123 -20.49 -14.94 -4.71
N VAL A 124 -19.55 -14.63 -3.80
CA VAL A 124 -19.81 -13.75 -2.64
C VAL A 124 -20.23 -12.36 -3.11
N GLY A 125 -19.61 -11.84 -4.15
CA GLY A 125 -19.96 -10.53 -4.72
C GLY A 125 -21.38 -10.49 -5.27
N ALA A 126 -21.82 -11.53 -5.97
CA ALA A 126 -23.19 -11.64 -6.47
C ALA A 126 -24.22 -11.72 -5.33
N GLU A 127 -23.93 -12.51 -4.29
CA GLU A 127 -24.79 -12.65 -3.12
C GLU A 127 -24.85 -11.35 -2.31
N ALA A 128 -23.69 -10.71 -2.07
CA ALA A 128 -23.62 -9.42 -1.38
C ALA A 128 -24.39 -8.31 -2.11
N ALA A 129 -24.36 -8.28 -3.44
CA ALA A 129 -25.11 -7.31 -4.22
C ALA A 129 -26.62 -7.43 -4.01
N VAL A 130 -27.14 -8.65 -3.84
CA VAL A 130 -28.55 -8.87 -3.55
C VAL A 130 -28.88 -8.49 -2.11
N HIS A 131 -28.11 -8.96 -1.15
CA HIS A 131 -28.40 -8.78 0.26
C HIS A 131 -28.12 -7.37 0.80
N LEU A 132 -27.31 -6.58 0.10
CA LEU A 132 -27.01 -5.18 0.46
C LEU A 132 -27.79 -4.15 -0.38
N ALA A 133 -28.68 -4.58 -1.29
CA ALA A 133 -29.50 -3.69 -2.11
C ALA A 133 -30.41 -2.74 -1.30
N TRP A 134 -30.71 -3.08 -0.04
CA TRP A 134 -31.51 -2.25 0.87
C TRP A 134 -30.73 -1.05 1.41
N CYS A 135 -29.40 -1.05 1.36
CA CYS A 135 -28.55 -0.05 1.99
C CYS A 135 -27.96 0.92 0.96
N PRO A 136 -28.54 2.12 0.80
CA PRO A 136 -28.01 3.10 -0.15
C PRO A 136 -26.62 3.58 0.29
N GLY A 137 -25.72 3.77 -0.67
CA GLY A 137 -24.36 4.22 -0.42
C GLY A 137 -23.33 3.10 -0.24
N VAL A 138 -23.75 1.83 -0.12
CA VAL A 138 -22.84 0.69 -0.21
C VAL A 138 -22.22 0.62 -1.60
N LEU A 139 -20.89 0.51 -1.65
CA LEU A 139 -20.14 0.27 -2.88
C LEU A 139 -19.39 -1.08 -2.74
N LEU A 140 -19.79 -2.05 -3.56
CA LEU A 140 -19.07 -3.32 -3.71
C LEU A 140 -18.04 -3.19 -4.83
N GLU A 141 -16.76 -3.27 -4.48
CA GLU A 141 -15.64 -3.23 -5.43
C GLU A 141 -15.11 -4.64 -5.66
N ASN A 142 -15.44 -5.24 -6.82
CA ASN A 142 -14.86 -6.53 -7.22
C ASN A 142 -13.49 -6.29 -7.89
N LYS A 143 -12.43 -6.69 -7.19
CA LYS A 143 -11.04 -6.60 -7.64
C LYS A 143 -10.57 -7.89 -8.35
N THR A 144 -11.47 -8.72 -8.87
CA THR A 144 -11.22 -10.00 -9.52
C THR A 144 -10.83 -11.11 -8.55
N TYR A 145 -9.91 -10.87 -7.64
CA TYR A 145 -9.38 -11.82 -6.65
C TYR A 145 -9.59 -11.37 -5.21
N ALA A 146 -10.18 -10.22 -5.03
CA ALA A 146 -10.61 -9.65 -3.77
C ALA A 146 -11.95 -8.92 -3.95
N LEU A 147 -12.69 -8.75 -2.87
CA LEU A 147 -13.96 -8.02 -2.86
C LEU A 147 -13.97 -7.07 -1.68
N THR A 148 -14.16 -5.78 -1.94
CA THR A 148 -14.27 -4.78 -0.87
C THR A 148 -15.70 -4.26 -0.78
N CYS A 149 -16.26 -4.26 0.42
CA CYS A 149 -17.49 -3.58 0.78
C CYS A 149 -17.15 -2.23 1.41
N HIS A 150 -17.37 -1.14 0.70
CA HIS A 150 -17.16 0.23 1.18
C HIS A 150 -18.46 0.79 1.72
N VAL A 151 -18.43 1.35 2.94
CA VAL A 151 -19.58 2.02 3.59
C VAL A 151 -19.32 3.51 3.86
N ARG A 152 -18.36 4.13 3.18
CA ARG A 152 -18.00 5.54 3.39
C ARG A 152 -19.14 6.51 3.03
N LEU A 153 -19.97 6.13 2.09
CA LEU A 153 -21.15 6.90 1.65
C LEU A 153 -22.44 6.44 2.33
N VAL A 154 -22.36 5.44 3.21
CA VAL A 154 -23.53 4.94 3.96
C VAL A 154 -23.71 5.78 5.22
N PRO A 155 -24.95 6.13 5.61
CA PRO A 155 -25.26 6.74 6.90
C PRO A 155 -24.69 5.92 8.07
N ASP A 156 -24.21 6.60 9.11
CA ASP A 156 -23.48 5.95 10.22
C ASP A 156 -24.30 4.88 10.95
N ASP A 157 -25.60 5.09 11.10
CA ASP A 157 -26.54 4.17 11.73
C ASP A 157 -26.79 2.88 10.92
N LEU A 158 -26.49 2.87 9.62
CA LEU A 158 -26.65 1.71 8.74
C LEU A 158 -25.32 1.02 8.40
N ALA A 159 -24.20 1.69 8.58
CA ALA A 159 -22.90 1.21 8.16
C ALA A 159 -22.50 -0.11 8.84
N GLU A 160 -22.70 -0.22 10.15
CA GLU A 160 -22.39 -1.43 10.92
C GLU A 160 -23.26 -2.61 10.45
N SER A 161 -24.56 -2.39 10.23
CA SER A 161 -25.47 -3.44 9.76
C SER A 161 -25.11 -3.91 8.33
N ALA A 162 -24.68 -3.00 7.46
CA ALA A 162 -24.24 -3.35 6.12
C ALA A 162 -22.95 -4.20 6.15
N LEU A 163 -21.97 -3.81 6.96
CA LEU A 163 -20.72 -4.58 7.14
C LEU A 163 -20.99 -5.95 7.77
N GLY A 164 -21.87 -6.02 8.78
CA GLY A 164 -22.26 -7.30 9.39
C GLY A 164 -22.98 -8.23 8.41
N THR A 165 -23.80 -7.68 7.51
CA THR A 165 -24.42 -8.46 6.42
C THR A 165 -23.35 -9.01 5.45
N PHE A 166 -22.37 -8.20 5.09
CA PHE A 166 -21.27 -8.61 4.23
C PHE A 166 -20.40 -9.70 4.88
N GLU A 167 -20.10 -9.55 6.17
CA GLU A 167 -19.34 -10.53 6.95
C GLU A 167 -20.08 -11.87 7.02
N ALA A 168 -21.38 -11.87 7.33
CA ALA A 168 -22.20 -13.07 7.41
C ALA A 168 -22.23 -13.88 6.09
N ILE A 169 -22.26 -13.19 4.94
CA ILE A 169 -22.19 -13.84 3.62
C ILE A 169 -20.81 -14.50 3.42
N ALA A 170 -19.75 -13.87 3.94
CA ALA A 170 -18.38 -14.35 3.79
C ALA A 170 -18.02 -15.48 4.80
N GLU A 171 -18.73 -15.55 5.94
CA GLU A 171 -18.42 -16.43 7.06
C GLU A 171 -18.11 -17.89 6.68
N PRO A 172 -18.87 -18.59 5.81
CA PRO A 172 -18.57 -19.96 5.42
C PRO A 172 -17.18 -20.14 4.78
N TYR A 173 -16.67 -19.10 4.10
CA TYR A 173 -15.36 -19.11 3.45
C TYR A 173 -14.23 -18.68 4.37
N LEU A 174 -14.56 -17.87 5.39
CA LEU A 174 -13.62 -17.48 6.46
C LEU A 174 -13.37 -18.67 7.40
N GLU A 175 -14.44 -19.39 7.82
CA GLU A 175 -14.35 -20.55 8.70
C GLU A 175 -13.52 -21.70 8.12
N VAL A 176 -13.70 -22.00 6.81
CA VAL A 176 -12.91 -23.04 6.13
C VAL A 176 -11.51 -22.56 5.71
N GLY A 177 -11.16 -21.30 5.97
CA GLY A 177 -9.86 -20.74 5.66
C GLY A 177 -9.57 -20.61 4.17
N THR A 178 -10.59 -20.41 3.31
CA THR A 178 -10.39 -20.15 1.87
C THR A 178 -10.19 -18.67 1.59
N LEU A 179 -10.90 -17.83 2.35
CA LEU A 179 -10.75 -16.38 2.35
C LEU A 179 -10.33 -15.89 3.74
N ARG A 180 -9.77 -14.69 3.77
CA ARG A 180 -9.54 -13.89 4.99
C ARG A 180 -10.14 -12.52 4.83
N MET A 181 -10.46 -11.85 5.93
CA MET A 181 -11.00 -10.52 5.95
C MET A 181 -9.98 -9.50 6.47
N LEU A 182 -9.87 -8.37 5.81
CA LEU A 182 -9.18 -7.18 6.29
C LEU A 182 -10.23 -6.12 6.63
N ILE A 183 -10.10 -5.54 7.83
CA ILE A 183 -10.94 -4.45 8.30
C ILE A 183 -10.18 -3.15 8.08
N GLY A 184 -10.70 -2.31 7.19
CA GLY A 184 -10.18 -0.98 6.88
C GLY A 184 -11.03 0.14 7.48
N ASP A 185 -10.69 1.40 7.15
CA ASP A 185 -11.49 2.55 7.52
C ASP A 185 -12.77 2.60 6.66
N ARG A 186 -13.93 2.36 7.31
CA ARG A 186 -15.25 2.28 6.67
C ARG A 186 -15.29 1.32 5.48
N ALA A 187 -14.59 0.19 5.60
CA ALA A 187 -14.56 -0.86 4.57
C ALA A 187 -14.18 -2.21 5.17
N MET A 188 -14.67 -3.28 4.56
CA MET A 188 -14.19 -4.65 4.77
C MET A 188 -13.76 -5.25 3.44
N GLU A 189 -12.61 -5.89 3.40
CA GLU A 189 -12.07 -6.51 2.20
C GLU A 189 -11.85 -8.01 2.40
N LEU A 190 -12.41 -8.80 1.49
CA LEU A 190 -12.17 -10.23 1.39
C LEU A 190 -11.01 -10.49 0.43
N LEU A 191 -10.05 -11.28 0.89
CA LEU A 191 -8.85 -11.68 0.17
C LEU A 191 -8.68 -13.20 0.24
N PRO A 192 -7.92 -13.82 -0.66
CA PRO A 192 -7.48 -15.20 -0.47
C PRO A 192 -6.78 -15.38 0.87
N ALA A 193 -7.06 -16.48 1.57
CA ALA A 193 -6.38 -16.83 2.82
C ALA A 193 -4.95 -17.31 2.52
N ALA A 194 -4.07 -16.36 2.28
CA ALA A 194 -2.65 -16.57 2.03
C ALA A 194 -1.83 -15.89 3.13
N ASP A 195 -0.72 -16.53 3.54
CA ASP A 195 0.31 -15.88 4.35
C ASP A 195 1.14 -14.95 3.45
N TRP A 196 0.45 -13.91 2.94
CA TRP A 196 1.01 -12.92 2.05
C TRP A 196 0.42 -11.54 2.34
N HIS A 197 1.28 -10.55 2.48
CA HIS A 197 0.95 -9.19 2.87
C HIS A 197 2.00 -8.20 2.33
N LYS A 198 1.84 -6.90 2.53
CA LYS A 198 2.76 -5.87 2.00
C LYS A 198 4.22 -6.11 2.42
N GLY A 199 4.48 -6.61 3.63
CA GLY A 199 5.83 -6.96 4.08
C GLY A 199 6.48 -8.05 3.22
N ARG A 200 5.75 -9.09 2.86
CA ARG A 200 6.25 -10.15 1.95
C ARG A 200 6.53 -9.60 0.55
N ALA A 201 5.71 -8.64 0.08
CA ALA A 201 5.97 -7.95 -1.17
C ALA A 201 7.27 -7.14 -1.12
N VAL A 202 7.49 -6.37 -0.04
CA VAL A 202 8.74 -5.63 0.20
C VAL A 202 9.95 -6.57 0.17
N GLU A 203 9.92 -7.67 0.91
CA GLU A 203 11.00 -8.66 0.93
C GLU A 203 11.26 -9.28 -0.44
N TRP A 204 10.18 -9.61 -1.18
CA TRP A 204 10.31 -10.21 -2.51
C TRP A 204 10.95 -9.22 -3.49
N ILE A 205 10.47 -7.97 -3.54
CA ILE A 205 11.01 -6.92 -4.41
C ILE A 205 12.47 -6.64 -4.04
N ARG A 206 12.79 -6.50 -2.73
CA ARG A 206 14.17 -6.33 -2.24
C ARG A 206 15.08 -7.42 -2.77
N ARG A 207 14.67 -8.69 -2.70
CA ARG A 207 15.47 -9.82 -3.22
C ARG A 207 15.72 -9.72 -4.73
N GLN A 208 14.71 -9.31 -5.52
CA GLN A 208 14.89 -9.13 -6.97
C GLN A 208 15.88 -8.00 -7.28
N VAL A 209 15.73 -6.85 -6.61
CA VAL A 209 16.59 -5.68 -6.81
C VAL A 209 18.02 -5.98 -6.34
N SER A 210 18.19 -6.59 -5.16
CA SER A 210 19.50 -6.95 -4.62
C SER A 210 20.27 -7.92 -5.53
N ARG A 211 19.57 -8.91 -6.12
CA ARG A 211 20.17 -9.83 -7.11
C ARG A 211 20.63 -9.08 -8.37
N ARG A 212 19.84 -8.12 -8.86
CA ARG A 212 20.19 -7.33 -10.03
C ARG A 212 21.38 -6.40 -9.77
N VAL A 213 21.42 -5.79 -8.59
CA VAL A 213 22.48 -4.84 -8.18
C VAL A 213 23.75 -5.55 -7.72
N GLY A 214 23.65 -6.83 -7.32
CA GLY A 214 24.78 -7.61 -6.82
C GLY A 214 25.10 -7.39 -5.33
N GLN A 215 24.25 -6.65 -4.60
CA GLN A 215 24.40 -6.38 -3.17
C GLN A 215 23.04 -6.16 -2.51
N THR A 216 22.96 -6.33 -1.19
CA THR A 216 21.75 -5.99 -0.43
C THR A 216 21.50 -4.49 -0.52
N VAL A 217 20.26 -4.11 -0.90
CA VAL A 217 19.86 -2.71 -1.02
C VAL A 217 19.06 -2.26 0.20
N PRO A 218 19.30 -1.05 0.73
CA PRO A 218 18.41 -0.44 1.72
C PRO A 218 17.05 -0.15 1.11
N VAL A 219 16.01 -0.23 1.94
CA VAL A 219 14.63 0.10 1.59
C VAL A 219 14.22 1.37 2.29
N VAL A 220 13.55 2.25 1.56
CA VAL A 220 12.69 3.30 2.12
C VAL A 220 11.26 2.92 1.81
N TYR A 221 10.40 2.83 2.83
CA TYR A 221 8.99 2.52 2.67
C TYR A 221 8.12 3.65 3.21
N LEU A 222 7.12 4.08 2.41
CA LEU A 222 6.13 5.09 2.79
C LEU A 222 4.74 4.46 2.83
N GLY A 223 3.98 4.70 3.91
CA GLY A 223 2.62 4.18 4.05
C GLY A 223 1.81 4.92 5.13
N ASP A 224 0.48 4.88 5.02
CA ASP A 224 -0.44 5.61 5.90
C ASP A 224 -1.40 4.70 6.67
N ASP A 225 -1.61 3.45 6.22
CA ASP A 225 -2.67 2.60 6.74
C ASP A 225 -2.15 1.42 7.58
N ARG A 226 -3.08 0.71 8.19
CA ARG A 226 -2.85 -0.49 9.00
C ARG A 226 -2.14 -1.60 8.21
N THR A 227 -2.43 -1.71 6.91
CA THR A 227 -1.79 -2.71 6.05
C THR A 227 -0.32 -2.42 5.78
N ASP A 228 0.16 -1.19 6.05
CA ASP A 228 1.56 -0.80 5.92
C ASP A 228 2.41 -1.23 7.13
N GLU A 229 1.78 -1.56 8.28
CA GLU A 229 2.47 -2.10 9.44
C GLU A 229 3.24 -3.39 9.10
N ASP A 230 2.68 -4.23 8.22
CA ASP A 230 3.37 -5.41 7.72
C ASP A 230 4.65 -5.05 6.94
N ALA A 231 4.59 -3.96 6.15
CA ALA A 231 5.75 -3.48 5.41
C ALA A 231 6.79 -2.86 6.35
N PHE A 232 6.37 -2.05 7.33
CA PHE A 232 7.27 -1.49 8.34
C PHE A 232 7.94 -2.59 9.18
N THR A 233 7.21 -3.65 9.53
CA THR A 233 7.75 -4.81 10.27
C THR A 233 8.82 -5.57 9.46
N ALA A 234 8.75 -5.55 8.13
CA ALA A 234 9.74 -6.18 7.25
C ALA A 234 11.02 -5.35 7.05
N LEU A 235 11.07 -4.12 7.58
CA LEU A 235 12.24 -3.26 7.52
C LEU A 235 13.30 -3.70 8.54
N THR A 236 14.57 -3.47 8.19
CA THR A 236 15.75 -3.72 9.03
C THR A 236 16.37 -2.41 9.52
N ASP A 237 17.41 -2.49 10.33
CA ASP A 237 18.11 -1.29 10.85
C ASP A 237 18.76 -0.44 9.75
N ASP A 238 19.05 -1.02 8.58
CA ASP A 238 19.58 -0.31 7.41
C ASP A 238 18.52 0.43 6.59
N ASP A 239 17.25 0.14 6.85
CA ASP A 239 16.10 0.69 6.10
C ASP A 239 15.56 1.95 6.76
N PHE A 240 14.56 2.56 6.13
CA PHE A 240 13.92 3.79 6.62
C PHE A 240 12.40 3.71 6.41
N GLY A 241 11.65 3.70 7.51
CA GLY A 241 10.19 3.73 7.51
C GLY A 241 9.65 5.16 7.61
N ILE A 242 8.71 5.53 6.75
CA ILE A 242 8.07 6.85 6.74
C ILE A 242 6.55 6.66 6.88
N GLY A 243 6.01 7.01 8.05
CA GLY A 243 4.57 7.08 8.25
C GLY A 243 3.98 8.31 7.59
N VAL A 244 2.79 8.19 7.01
CA VAL A 244 2.09 9.29 6.36
C VAL A 244 0.77 9.55 7.09
N GLY A 245 0.41 10.83 7.31
CA GLY A 245 -0.82 11.20 7.99
C GLY A 245 -0.78 11.06 9.52
N LEU A 246 -1.95 11.18 10.13
CA LEU A 246 -2.12 11.24 11.59
C LEU A 246 -2.20 9.90 12.29
N ARG A 247 -2.40 8.82 11.54
CA ARG A 247 -2.56 7.49 12.13
C ARG A 247 -1.31 7.10 12.93
N PRO A 248 -1.44 6.62 14.17
CA PRO A 248 -0.31 6.09 14.90
C PRO A 248 0.13 4.78 14.23
N HIS A 249 1.42 4.67 13.94
CA HIS A 249 2.07 3.44 13.52
C HIS A 249 2.70 2.75 14.73
N SER A 250 2.52 1.45 14.84
CA SER A 250 2.97 0.66 15.99
C SER A 250 4.46 0.32 15.94
N HIS A 251 5.09 0.36 14.75
CA HIS A 251 6.46 -0.12 14.55
C HIS A 251 7.29 0.80 13.64
N MET A 252 8.58 0.76 13.84
CA MET A 252 9.72 1.04 12.94
C MET A 252 9.55 2.18 11.92
N ILE A 253 8.89 3.27 12.26
CA ILE A 253 8.97 4.49 11.47
C ILE A 253 10.10 5.37 12.00
N ASP A 254 10.91 5.88 11.08
CA ASP A 254 12.03 6.80 11.35
C ASP A 254 11.66 8.26 11.08
N GLY A 255 10.54 8.50 10.37
CA GLY A 255 10.03 9.82 10.05
C GLY A 255 8.53 9.81 9.76
N ARG A 256 7.90 10.99 9.81
CA ARG A 256 6.46 11.15 9.58
C ARG A 256 6.16 12.37 8.72
N LEU A 257 5.44 12.15 7.63
CA LEU A 257 4.96 13.21 6.74
C LEU A 257 3.45 13.45 6.93
N SER A 258 3.01 14.69 6.70
CA SER A 258 1.62 15.09 6.97
C SER A 258 0.57 14.52 6.01
N GLY A 259 0.96 14.09 4.82
CA GLY A 259 0.05 13.58 3.79
C GLY A 259 0.69 13.57 2.40
N PRO A 260 -0.09 13.28 1.35
CA PRO A 260 0.39 13.13 -0.02
C PRO A 260 1.14 14.33 -0.59
N VAL A 261 0.78 15.55 -0.20
CA VAL A 261 1.51 16.76 -0.61
C VAL A 261 2.95 16.74 -0.08
N ALA A 262 3.12 16.46 1.22
CA ALA A 262 4.45 16.36 1.83
C ALA A 262 5.26 15.17 1.27
N VAL A 263 4.59 14.08 0.87
CA VAL A 263 5.23 12.96 0.16
C VAL A 263 5.74 13.41 -1.21
N GLY A 264 4.97 14.19 -1.96
CA GLY A 264 5.40 14.78 -3.23
C GLY A 264 6.66 15.66 -3.07
N GLU A 265 6.67 16.54 -2.05
CA GLU A 265 7.84 17.36 -1.70
C GLU A 265 9.06 16.52 -1.32
N PHE A 266 8.85 15.47 -0.52
CA PHE A 266 9.89 14.52 -0.13
C PHE A 266 10.52 13.84 -1.36
N LEU A 267 9.71 13.35 -2.31
CA LEU A 267 10.19 12.71 -3.53
C LEU A 267 11.02 13.66 -4.39
N GLU A 268 10.61 14.93 -4.54
CA GLU A 268 11.38 15.96 -5.24
C GLU A 268 12.75 16.21 -4.59
N LEU A 269 12.78 16.27 -3.26
CA LEU A 269 14.02 16.46 -2.51
C LEU A 269 14.95 15.25 -2.61
N VAL A 270 14.41 14.03 -2.51
CA VAL A 270 15.16 12.79 -2.73
C VAL A 270 15.77 12.76 -4.13
N ALA A 271 14.98 13.11 -5.17
CA ALA A 271 15.50 13.19 -6.53
C ALA A 271 16.66 14.19 -6.65
N LYS A 272 16.57 15.35 -5.99
CA LYS A 272 17.62 16.37 -5.97
C LYS A 272 18.87 15.96 -5.20
N LEU A 273 18.71 15.31 -4.03
CA LEU A 273 19.82 14.93 -3.15
C LEU A 273 20.59 13.73 -3.69
N LEU A 274 19.87 12.71 -4.19
CA LEU A 274 20.45 11.48 -4.70
C LEU A 274 20.78 11.51 -6.21
N GLY A 275 20.36 12.53 -6.94
CA GLY A 275 20.70 12.74 -8.36
C GLY A 275 21.99 13.51 -8.62
N ARG A 276 22.76 13.83 -7.57
CA ARG A 276 24.03 14.57 -7.66
C ARG A 276 25.22 13.65 -7.87
#